data_fb2ea0ff6557543e8a9d0145a7c9544f
#
_entry.id   fb2ea0ff6557543e8a9d0145a7c9544f
#
_cell.length_a   1.000
_cell.length_b   1.000
_cell.length_c   1.000
_cell.angle_alpha   90.00
_cell.angle_beta   90.00
_cell.angle_gamma   90.00
#
_symmetry.space_group_name_H-M   'P 1'
#
loop_
_entity.id
_entity.type
_entity.pdbx_description
1 polymer ?
#
loop_
_entity_poly.entity_id
_entity_poly.type
_entity_poly.pdbx_seq_one_letter_code
_entity_poly.pdbx_strand_id
1 'polypeptide(L)'
;VYDYLKFQKQKDKALNTLKASGSDLRTYWEFLNDSGYEYDKVTPKMIAEFIDYLRASDDDVIALNKESKRTNKTINRILSTIHMFYQFEADMQEIDNPILMHDVNRPFNALKGILEHAKSDNKTKQSIFKVKESDYKINLVTDDEMELFLSRLDKRRDILLYKMLYLTGARIQEVLDLEIESVPLPDMSQLVGCFRQIKSKGKTRDLYVPMSLIKELDDFIMEERNLIDTDHSYIFVSEQKRQLGKQLTYRAAYDKLKKVQEEIDVDFNFHDLRHTFCSNLVQSGMDVSVVRMIMGHEH
;
A
#
# COMPACT_ATOMS: atom_id res chain seq x y z
N VAL A 1 17.19 13.00 14.42
CA VAL A 1 16.03 12.17 14.03
C VAL A 1 14.72 12.78 14.51
N TYR A 2 14.60 13.14 15.79
CA TYR A 2 13.37 13.73 16.31
C TYR A 2 12.95 14.99 15.56
N ASP A 3 13.86 15.91 15.34
CA ASP A 3 13.60 17.19 14.65
C ASP A 3 13.23 16.96 13.19
N TYR A 4 13.86 16.01 12.50
CA TYR A 4 13.47 15.60 11.17
C TYR A 4 12.04 15.06 11.11
N LEU A 5 11.66 14.13 12.01
CA LEU A 5 10.31 13.59 12.04
C LEU A 5 9.27 14.66 12.40
N LYS A 6 9.61 15.58 13.31
CA LYS A 6 8.78 16.74 13.64
C LYS A 6 8.57 17.65 12.42
N PHE A 7 9.64 17.94 11.68
CA PHE A 7 9.58 18.69 10.43
C PHE A 7 8.73 18.00 9.38
N GLN A 8 8.88 16.68 9.20
CA GLN A 8 8.02 15.91 8.29
C GLN A 8 6.55 15.96 8.71
N LYS A 9 6.25 15.95 10.00
CA LYS A 9 4.89 16.12 10.54
C LYS A 9 4.33 17.51 10.22
N GLN A 10 5.15 18.55 10.32
CA GLN A 10 4.76 19.92 9.95
C GLN A 10 4.44 20.08 8.45
N LYS A 11 4.98 19.18 7.62
CA LYS A 11 4.65 19.07 6.18
C LYS A 11 3.45 18.16 5.91
N ASP A 12 2.61 17.90 6.89
CA ASP A 12 1.38 17.08 6.79
C ASP A 12 1.61 15.66 6.24
N LYS A 13 2.82 15.08 6.49
CA LYS A 13 3.06 13.69 6.11
C LYS A 13 2.20 12.74 6.95
N ALA A 14 1.58 11.78 6.26
CA ALA A 14 0.73 10.78 6.90
C ALA A 14 1.47 10.02 8.03
N LEU A 15 0.76 9.70 9.12
CA LEU A 15 1.33 9.03 10.29
C LEU A 15 2.07 7.73 9.93
N ASN A 16 1.54 6.94 9.00
CA ASN A 16 2.20 5.70 8.55
C ASN A 16 3.52 5.98 7.81
N THR A 17 3.62 7.09 7.08
CA THR A 17 4.87 7.53 6.45
C THR A 17 5.90 7.90 7.52
N LEU A 18 5.48 8.64 8.56
CA LEU A 18 6.36 9.01 9.68
C LEU A 18 6.86 7.77 10.44
N LYS A 19 5.97 6.80 10.72
CA LYS A 19 6.34 5.53 11.35
C LYS A 19 7.33 4.73 10.50
N ALA A 20 7.12 4.67 9.19
CA ALA A 20 8.04 3.99 8.27
C ALA A 20 9.41 4.68 8.25
N SER A 21 9.44 6.02 8.14
CA SER A 21 10.70 6.79 8.20
C SER A 21 11.43 6.61 9.54
N GLY A 22 10.70 6.58 10.65
CA GLY A 22 11.28 6.31 11.98
C GLY A 22 11.90 4.92 12.08
N SER A 23 11.23 3.90 11.53
CA SER A 23 11.75 2.53 11.47
C SER A 23 12.99 2.42 10.57
N ASP A 24 12.99 3.10 9.42
CA ASP A 24 14.12 3.11 8.50
C ASP A 24 15.35 3.76 9.13
N LEU A 25 15.15 4.92 9.77
CA LEU A 25 16.22 5.62 10.48
C LEU A 25 16.73 4.81 11.66
N ARG A 26 15.85 4.12 12.40
CA ARG A 26 16.29 3.21 13.47
C ARG A 26 17.25 2.15 12.95
N THR A 27 16.90 1.47 11.85
CA THR A 27 17.80 0.47 11.22
C THR A 27 19.14 1.09 10.80
N TYR A 28 19.10 2.32 10.30
CA TYR A 28 20.32 3.03 9.93
C TYR A 28 21.21 3.37 11.14
N TRP A 29 20.60 3.81 12.25
CA TRP A 29 21.32 4.09 13.50
C TRP A 29 21.91 2.83 14.15
N GLU A 30 21.21 1.69 14.07
CA GLU A 30 21.74 0.40 14.48
C GLU A 30 23.03 0.09 13.70
N PHE A 31 23.01 0.22 12.37
CA PHE A 31 24.22 0.05 11.54
C PHE A 31 25.36 1.01 11.93
N LEU A 32 25.08 2.30 12.11
CA LEU A 32 26.13 3.28 12.49
C LEU A 32 26.77 2.91 13.83
N ASN A 33 25.97 2.53 14.82
CA ASN A 33 26.45 2.12 16.14
C ASN A 33 27.31 0.85 16.06
N ASP A 34 26.84 -0.15 15.33
CA ASP A 34 27.55 -1.44 15.18
C ASP A 34 28.90 -1.25 14.45
N SER A 35 28.95 -0.31 13.52
CA SER A 35 30.15 0.00 12.74
C SER A 35 31.06 1.04 13.41
N GLY A 36 30.62 1.69 14.47
CA GLY A 36 31.35 2.77 15.14
C GLY A 36 31.43 4.07 14.32
N TYR A 37 30.44 4.30 13.44
CA TYR A 37 30.41 5.49 12.58
C TYR A 37 29.62 6.64 13.21
N GLU A 38 30.14 7.85 13.07
CA GLU A 38 29.45 9.06 13.46
C GLU A 38 28.56 9.55 12.30
N TYR A 39 27.31 9.90 12.59
CA TYR A 39 26.30 10.22 11.56
C TYR A 39 26.65 11.47 10.72
N ASP A 40 27.41 12.43 11.30
CA ASP A 40 27.86 13.68 10.66
C ASP A 40 29.12 13.51 9.80
N LYS A 41 29.76 12.35 9.86
CA LYS A 41 30.99 12.02 9.11
C LYS A 41 30.80 10.90 8.08
N VAL A 42 29.55 10.57 7.77
CA VAL A 42 29.24 9.48 6.85
C VAL A 42 29.66 9.85 5.43
N THR A 43 30.37 8.92 4.79
CA THR A 43 30.83 9.03 3.41
C THR A 43 29.99 8.18 2.46
N PRO A 44 30.04 8.42 1.13
CA PRO A 44 29.40 7.56 0.15
C PRO A 44 29.81 6.08 0.25
N LYS A 45 31.06 5.80 0.66
CA LYS A 45 31.55 4.43 0.87
C LYS A 45 30.79 3.74 1.99
N MET A 46 30.55 4.42 3.11
CA MET A 46 29.79 3.87 4.26
C MET A 46 28.33 3.62 3.89
N ILE A 47 27.75 4.40 2.96
CA ILE A 47 26.42 4.10 2.40
C ILE A 47 26.42 2.79 1.60
N ALA A 48 27.48 2.52 0.85
CA ALA A 48 27.61 1.23 0.15
C ALA A 48 27.71 0.05 1.16
N GLU A 49 28.49 0.19 2.23
CA GLU A 49 28.58 -0.80 3.32
C GLU A 49 27.23 -0.99 4.03
N PHE A 50 26.43 0.08 4.19
CA PHE A 50 25.08 -0.04 4.71
C PHE A 50 24.15 -0.84 3.79
N ILE A 51 24.30 -0.75 2.48
CA ILE A 51 23.55 -1.58 1.53
C ILE A 51 23.89 -3.05 1.73
N ASP A 52 25.17 -3.36 1.92
CA ASP A 52 25.60 -4.74 2.21
C ASP A 52 25.04 -5.23 3.54
N TYR A 53 25.05 -4.39 4.58
CA TYR A 53 24.40 -4.67 5.87
C TYR A 53 22.89 -4.96 5.71
N LEU A 54 22.18 -4.19 4.86
CA LEU A 54 20.75 -4.42 4.58
C LEU A 54 20.49 -5.74 3.84
N ARG A 55 21.47 -6.25 3.12
CA ARG A 55 21.41 -7.52 2.36
C ARG A 55 21.82 -8.72 3.17
N ALA A 56 22.66 -8.54 4.20
CA ALA A 56 23.15 -9.62 5.02
C ALA A 56 22.00 -10.38 5.70
N SER A 57 22.07 -11.70 5.69
CA SER A 57 21.26 -12.58 6.55
C SER A 57 21.96 -12.73 7.90
N ASP A 58 21.22 -13.01 8.98
CA ASP A 58 21.72 -13.09 10.37
C ASP A 58 22.86 -14.12 10.60
N ASP A 59 23.23 -14.93 9.60
CA ASP A 59 24.37 -15.83 9.64
C ASP A 59 25.54 -15.26 8.82
N ASP A 60 26.48 -14.69 9.52
CA ASP A 60 27.76 -14.22 8.99
C ASP A 60 28.49 -15.33 8.23
N VAL A 61 28.39 -15.36 6.93
CA VAL A 61 29.47 -15.76 6.00
C VAL A 61 29.11 -15.24 4.61
N ILE A 62 30.07 -14.66 3.94
CA ILE A 62 30.03 -14.24 2.52
C ILE A 62 29.54 -15.40 1.64
N ALA A 63 28.23 -15.51 1.46
CA ALA A 63 27.64 -16.47 0.54
C ALA A 63 27.02 -15.70 -0.62
N LEU A 64 27.68 -15.75 -1.76
CA LEU A 64 27.28 -15.13 -3.02
C LEU A 64 25.87 -15.57 -3.54
N ASN A 65 25.18 -16.49 -2.86
CA ASN A 65 23.93 -17.11 -3.27
C ASN A 65 22.83 -17.15 -2.18
N LYS A 66 22.95 -16.39 -1.06
CA LYS A 66 21.85 -16.33 -0.08
C LYS A 66 20.85 -15.26 -0.46
N GLU A 67 19.55 -15.56 -0.30
CA GLU A 67 18.48 -14.60 -0.48
C GLU A 67 18.66 -13.44 0.51
N SER A 68 18.61 -12.21 0.00
CA SER A 68 18.73 -11.00 0.79
C SER A 68 17.59 -10.94 1.82
N LYS A 69 17.88 -10.59 3.07
CA LYS A 69 16.89 -10.36 4.14
C LYS A 69 15.84 -9.32 3.75
N ARG A 70 16.18 -8.37 2.87
CA ARG A 70 15.29 -7.31 2.40
C ARG A 70 15.26 -7.23 0.88
N THR A 71 14.07 -6.99 0.33
CA THR A 71 13.92 -6.80 -1.11
C THR A 71 14.60 -5.50 -1.57
N ASN A 72 15.07 -5.46 -2.83
CA ASN A 72 15.67 -4.27 -3.43
C ASN A 72 14.74 -3.05 -3.35
N LYS A 73 13.43 -3.25 -3.45
CA LYS A 73 12.42 -2.19 -3.25
C LYS A 73 12.46 -1.63 -1.82
N THR A 74 12.60 -2.49 -0.82
CA THR A 74 12.74 -2.07 0.59
C THR A 74 14.05 -1.31 0.80
N ILE A 75 15.16 -1.79 0.24
CA ILE A 75 16.46 -1.12 0.30
C ILE A 75 16.38 0.28 -0.31
N ASN A 76 15.82 0.41 -1.51
CA ASN A 76 15.63 1.71 -2.17
C ASN A 76 14.77 2.67 -1.34
N ARG A 77 13.73 2.17 -0.67
CA ARG A 77 12.87 2.97 0.21
C ARG A 77 13.66 3.48 1.43
N ILE A 78 14.44 2.63 2.07
CA ILE A 78 15.29 3.00 3.22
C ILE A 78 16.31 4.06 2.78
N LEU A 79 17.02 3.85 1.67
CA LEU A 79 17.97 4.83 1.13
C LEU A 79 17.31 6.17 0.81
N SER A 80 16.08 6.16 0.30
CA SER A 80 15.31 7.39 0.06
C SER A 80 15.01 8.13 1.38
N THR A 81 14.66 7.40 2.45
CA THR A 81 14.45 7.99 3.78
C THR A 81 15.73 8.62 4.32
N ILE A 82 16.87 7.93 4.19
CA ILE A 82 18.18 8.44 4.64
C ILE A 82 18.59 9.66 3.82
N HIS A 83 18.41 9.64 2.49
CA HIS A 83 18.69 10.79 1.64
C HIS A 83 17.88 12.02 2.10
N MET A 84 16.59 11.86 2.37
CA MET A 84 15.74 12.95 2.84
C MET A 84 16.12 13.44 4.24
N PHE A 85 16.60 12.54 5.10
CA PHE A 85 17.13 12.89 6.41
C PHE A 85 18.40 13.75 6.27
N TYR A 86 19.39 13.31 5.49
CA TYR A 86 20.61 14.09 5.27
C TYR A 86 20.36 15.39 4.49
N GLN A 87 19.37 15.43 3.60
CA GLN A 87 18.97 16.68 2.97
C GLN A 87 18.43 17.67 4.01
N PHE A 88 17.65 17.21 4.99
CA PHE A 88 17.20 18.04 6.09
C PHE A 88 18.37 18.53 6.96
N GLU A 89 19.33 17.64 7.29
CA GLU A 89 20.52 18.03 8.08
C GLU A 89 21.40 19.02 7.31
N ALA A 90 21.56 18.83 5.99
CA ALA A 90 22.30 19.76 5.13
C ALA A 90 21.64 21.16 5.10
N ASP A 91 20.32 21.19 5.03
CA ASP A 91 19.56 22.45 5.03
C ASP A 91 19.58 23.16 6.41
N MET A 92 19.77 22.43 7.51
CA MET A 92 19.64 22.95 8.89
C MET A 92 20.97 23.05 9.66
N GLN A 93 21.96 22.20 9.37
CA GLN A 93 23.16 22.03 10.18
C GLN A 93 24.48 21.98 9.37
N GLU A 94 24.41 22.25 8.08
CA GLU A 94 25.60 22.26 7.17
C GLU A 94 26.32 20.89 7.11
N ILE A 95 25.58 19.78 7.30
CA ILE A 95 26.11 18.42 7.16
C ILE A 95 25.92 17.97 5.72
N ASP A 96 26.97 17.54 5.06
CA ASP A 96 26.91 17.07 3.68
C ASP A 96 26.05 15.81 3.52
N ASN A 97 25.26 15.75 2.45
CA ASN A 97 24.46 14.58 2.14
C ASN A 97 25.34 13.50 1.46
N PRO A 98 25.59 12.34 2.11
CA PRO A 98 26.45 11.30 1.56
C PRO A 98 25.79 10.53 0.41
N ILE A 99 24.49 10.70 0.18
CA ILE A 99 23.77 10.03 -0.92
C ILE A 99 23.79 10.93 -2.14
N LEU A 100 24.75 10.68 -3.02
CA LEU A 100 24.93 11.42 -4.25
C LEU A 100 23.80 11.15 -5.24
N MET A 101 23.33 12.23 -5.88
CA MET A 101 22.28 12.18 -6.90
C MET A 101 22.88 12.56 -8.26
N HIS A 102 22.45 11.87 -9.32
CA HIS A 102 22.81 12.20 -10.70
C HIS A 102 21.55 12.34 -11.56
N ASP A 103 21.68 13.08 -12.65
CA ASP A 103 20.60 13.24 -13.61
C ASP A 103 20.51 12.01 -14.52
N VAL A 104 19.34 11.42 -14.58
CA VAL A 104 19.02 10.34 -15.52
C VAL A 104 17.89 10.76 -16.44
N ASN A 105 17.95 10.35 -17.69
CA ASN A 105 16.84 10.56 -18.62
C ASN A 105 15.64 9.72 -18.18
N ARG A 106 14.46 10.34 -18.15
CA ARG A 106 13.22 9.58 -17.90
C ARG A 106 13.01 8.63 -19.05
N PRO A 107 12.66 7.35 -18.79
CA PRO A 107 12.28 6.45 -19.86
C PRO A 107 11.07 7.03 -20.59
N PHE A 108 11.07 6.91 -21.92
CA PHE A 108 9.96 7.35 -22.76
C PHE A 108 8.71 6.55 -22.40
N ASN A 109 7.73 7.19 -21.83
CA ASN A 109 6.42 6.59 -21.56
C ASN A 109 5.52 6.87 -22.76
N ALA A 110 5.31 5.87 -23.64
CA ALA A 110 4.47 5.96 -24.84
C ALA A 110 3.00 6.34 -24.54
N LEU A 111 2.57 6.28 -23.28
CA LEU A 111 1.22 6.60 -22.82
C LEU A 111 1.03 8.06 -22.34
N LYS A 112 2.09 8.86 -22.35
CA LYS A 112 1.98 10.28 -22.00
C LYS A 112 1.77 11.11 -23.26
N GLY A 113 0.74 11.97 -23.21
CA GLY A 113 0.23 12.70 -24.36
C GLY A 113 1.24 13.62 -25.05
N ILE A 114 0.90 14.04 -26.26
CA ILE A 114 1.68 14.85 -27.24
C ILE A 114 2.33 16.11 -26.63
N LEU A 115 1.80 16.66 -25.56
CA LEU A 115 2.31 17.87 -24.89
C LEU A 115 3.58 17.65 -24.02
N GLU A 116 3.98 16.41 -23.73
CA GLU A 116 5.23 16.15 -22.99
C GLU A 116 6.48 16.40 -23.82
N HIS A 117 6.42 16.35 -25.15
CA HIS A 117 7.51 16.73 -26.02
C HIS A 117 7.90 18.23 -25.93
N ALA A 118 7.01 19.07 -25.37
CA ALA A 118 7.25 20.50 -25.19
C ALA A 118 7.94 20.84 -23.85
N LYS A 119 8.08 19.89 -22.90
CA LYS A 119 8.81 20.08 -21.66
C LYS A 119 10.29 19.77 -21.86
N SER A 120 11.12 20.81 -21.86
CA SER A 120 12.54 20.77 -22.20
C SER A 120 13.43 19.98 -21.21
N ASP A 121 12.92 19.54 -20.07
CA ASP A 121 13.69 18.82 -19.03
C ASP A 121 13.17 17.39 -18.82
N ASN A 122 13.69 16.47 -19.63
CA ASN A 122 13.37 15.04 -19.51
C ASN A 122 14.29 14.32 -18.48
N LYS A 123 14.91 15.09 -17.57
CA LYS A 123 15.83 14.57 -16.56
C LYS A 123 15.13 14.40 -15.22
N THR A 124 15.51 13.38 -14.50
CA THR A 124 15.11 13.16 -13.10
C THR A 124 16.34 12.80 -12.28
N LYS A 125 16.41 13.31 -11.05
CA LYS A 125 17.51 12.97 -10.13
C LYS A 125 17.31 11.56 -9.59
N GLN A 126 18.36 10.75 -9.66
CA GLN A 126 18.36 9.39 -9.13
C GLN A 126 19.63 9.18 -8.29
N SER A 127 19.52 8.48 -7.17
CA SER A 127 20.66 8.09 -6.36
C SER A 127 21.58 7.13 -7.12
N ILE A 128 22.89 7.32 -7.01
CA ILE A 128 23.91 6.39 -7.52
C ILE A 128 23.80 5.01 -6.86
N PHE A 129 23.22 4.96 -5.65
CA PHE A 129 23.03 3.75 -4.85
C PHE A 129 21.71 3.01 -5.15
N LYS A 130 20.92 3.50 -6.13
CA LYS A 130 19.67 2.84 -6.47
C LYS A 130 19.92 1.42 -6.94
N VAL A 131 19.39 0.46 -6.20
CA VAL A 131 19.46 -0.96 -6.53
C VAL A 131 18.39 -1.29 -7.57
N LYS A 132 18.76 -2.11 -8.58
CA LYS A 132 17.80 -2.56 -9.61
C LYS A 132 16.70 -3.38 -8.94
N GLU A 133 15.47 -2.95 -9.11
CA GLU A 133 14.31 -3.72 -8.64
C GLU A 133 14.01 -4.85 -9.63
N SER A 134 13.55 -5.99 -9.11
CA SER A 134 13.00 -7.04 -9.96
C SER A 134 11.69 -6.56 -10.59
N ASP A 135 11.41 -7.00 -11.79
CA ASP A 135 10.14 -6.71 -12.45
C ASP A 135 8.99 -7.23 -11.58
N TYR A 136 8.06 -6.36 -11.27
CA TYR A 136 6.86 -6.73 -10.54
C TYR A 136 5.95 -7.56 -11.46
N LYS A 137 5.80 -8.84 -11.16
CA LYS A 137 4.77 -9.65 -11.80
C LYS A 137 3.43 -9.33 -11.15
N ILE A 138 2.50 -8.83 -11.97
CA ILE A 138 1.12 -8.65 -11.54
C ILE A 138 0.52 -10.06 -11.37
N ASN A 139 0.09 -10.37 -10.16
CA ASN A 139 -0.66 -11.59 -9.89
C ASN A 139 -2.15 -11.28 -10.09
N LEU A 140 -2.78 -11.93 -11.07
CA LEU A 140 -4.22 -11.80 -11.31
C LEU A 140 -4.91 -12.99 -10.67
N VAL A 141 -5.94 -12.70 -9.88
CA VAL A 141 -6.75 -13.70 -9.20
C VAL A 141 -7.90 -14.11 -10.11
N THR A 142 -8.01 -15.37 -10.42
CA THR A 142 -9.12 -15.91 -11.23
C THR A 142 -10.43 -15.97 -10.45
N ASP A 143 -11.55 -16.08 -11.16
CA ASP A 143 -12.86 -16.24 -10.52
C ASP A 143 -12.92 -17.55 -9.72
N ASP A 144 -12.35 -18.65 -10.23
CA ASP A 144 -12.30 -19.95 -9.54
C ASP A 144 -11.47 -19.87 -8.24
N GLU A 145 -10.33 -19.20 -8.26
CA GLU A 145 -9.50 -18.98 -7.05
C GLU A 145 -10.25 -18.14 -6.02
N MET A 146 -10.97 -17.11 -6.48
CA MET A 146 -11.75 -16.26 -5.59
C MET A 146 -12.96 -16.98 -5.01
N GLU A 147 -13.67 -17.79 -5.80
CA GLU A 147 -14.78 -18.64 -5.33
C GLU A 147 -14.29 -19.68 -4.31
N LEU A 148 -13.17 -20.35 -4.61
CA LEU A 148 -12.53 -21.28 -3.69
C LEU A 148 -12.17 -20.59 -2.37
N PHE A 149 -11.56 -19.41 -2.42
CA PHE A 149 -11.21 -18.63 -1.23
C PHE A 149 -12.44 -18.26 -0.42
N LEU A 150 -13.49 -17.71 -1.06
CA LEU A 150 -14.73 -17.31 -0.39
C LEU A 150 -15.44 -18.50 0.26
N SER A 151 -15.38 -19.70 -0.36
CA SER A 151 -16.00 -20.92 0.17
C SER A 151 -15.38 -21.41 1.48
N ARG A 152 -14.17 -20.95 1.84
CA ARG A 152 -13.46 -21.27 3.08
C ARG A 152 -13.69 -20.27 4.20
N LEU A 153 -14.46 -19.23 3.93
CA LEU A 153 -14.81 -18.22 4.93
C LEU A 153 -16.09 -18.60 5.65
N ASP A 154 -16.05 -18.61 6.99
CA ASP A 154 -17.19 -19.01 7.84
C ASP A 154 -18.14 -17.86 8.13
N LYS A 155 -17.65 -16.59 8.01
CA LYS A 155 -18.38 -15.40 8.45
C LYS A 155 -18.85 -14.58 7.27
N ARG A 156 -20.12 -14.23 7.25
CA ARG A 156 -20.73 -13.38 6.22
C ARG A 156 -20.02 -12.03 6.11
N ARG A 157 -19.63 -11.45 7.25
CA ARG A 157 -18.78 -10.23 7.29
C ARG A 157 -17.52 -10.37 6.44
N ASP A 158 -16.76 -11.47 6.62
CA ASP A 158 -15.50 -11.69 5.92
C ASP A 158 -15.76 -11.94 4.42
N ILE A 159 -16.77 -12.73 4.08
CA ILE A 159 -17.21 -12.95 2.69
C ILE A 159 -17.50 -11.61 2.00
N LEU A 160 -18.30 -10.75 2.63
CA LEU A 160 -18.66 -9.45 2.08
C LEU A 160 -17.45 -8.51 1.94
N LEU A 161 -16.53 -8.52 2.93
CA LEU A 161 -15.29 -7.74 2.86
C LEU A 161 -14.47 -8.10 1.61
N TYR A 162 -14.25 -9.40 1.38
CA TYR A 162 -13.44 -9.82 0.23
C TYR A 162 -14.18 -9.68 -1.10
N LYS A 163 -15.51 -9.92 -1.14
CA LYS A 163 -16.34 -9.60 -2.32
C LYS A 163 -16.26 -8.11 -2.68
N MET A 164 -16.34 -7.21 -1.69
CA MET A 164 -16.18 -5.77 -1.90
C MET A 164 -14.82 -5.45 -2.54
N LEU A 165 -13.73 -6.02 -2.03
CA LEU A 165 -12.40 -5.78 -2.58
C LEU A 165 -12.27 -6.28 -4.02
N TYR A 166 -12.76 -7.49 -4.31
CA TYR A 166 -12.64 -8.14 -5.60
C TYR A 166 -13.49 -7.47 -6.68
N LEU A 167 -14.77 -7.21 -6.36
CA LEU A 167 -15.75 -6.69 -7.33
C LEU A 167 -15.72 -5.18 -7.52
N THR A 168 -14.94 -4.45 -6.72
CA THR A 168 -14.87 -2.98 -6.81
C THR A 168 -13.46 -2.43 -6.98
N GLY A 169 -12.44 -3.28 -6.77
CA GLY A 169 -11.04 -2.85 -6.75
C GLY A 169 -10.74 -1.79 -5.68
N ALA A 170 -11.57 -1.68 -4.65
CA ALA A 170 -11.33 -0.75 -3.54
C ALA A 170 -10.04 -1.09 -2.79
N ARG A 171 -9.42 -0.08 -2.17
CA ARG A 171 -8.35 -0.34 -1.21
C ARG A 171 -8.94 -0.91 0.06
N ILE A 172 -8.23 -1.83 0.70
CA ILE A 172 -8.71 -2.46 1.95
C ILE A 172 -9.15 -1.41 2.99
N GLN A 173 -8.40 -0.33 3.17
CA GLN A 173 -8.76 0.70 4.12
C GLN A 173 -10.02 1.47 3.71
N GLU A 174 -10.26 1.66 2.42
CA GLU A 174 -11.49 2.29 1.92
C GLU A 174 -12.72 1.46 2.31
N VAL A 175 -12.62 0.13 2.24
CA VAL A 175 -13.71 -0.78 2.62
C VAL A 175 -13.87 -0.87 4.14
N LEU A 176 -12.77 -0.95 4.88
CA LEU A 176 -12.81 -0.99 6.35
C LEU A 176 -13.38 0.30 6.97
N ASP A 177 -13.21 1.44 6.30
CA ASP A 177 -13.71 2.74 6.75
C ASP A 177 -15.14 3.05 6.28
N LEU A 178 -15.85 2.11 5.61
CA LEU A 178 -17.24 2.29 5.23
C LEU A 178 -18.13 2.31 6.47
N GLU A 179 -19.04 3.28 6.48
CA GLU A 179 -20.03 3.48 7.54
C GLU A 179 -21.43 3.08 7.05
N ILE A 180 -22.28 2.64 7.97
CA ILE A 180 -23.65 2.16 7.67
C ILE A 180 -24.44 3.23 6.91
N GLU A 181 -24.33 4.49 7.32
CA GLU A 181 -25.06 5.62 6.72
C GLU A 181 -24.60 5.92 5.27
N SER A 182 -23.43 5.43 4.88
CA SER A 182 -22.90 5.61 3.52
C SER A 182 -23.44 4.58 2.52
N VAL A 183 -24.12 3.53 3.00
CA VAL A 183 -24.63 2.46 2.14
C VAL A 183 -25.80 2.97 1.30
N PRO A 184 -25.72 2.88 -0.05
CA PRO A 184 -26.83 3.25 -0.90
C PRO A 184 -28.03 2.31 -0.63
N LEU A 185 -29.23 2.86 -0.72
CA LEU A 185 -30.44 2.03 -0.65
C LEU A 185 -30.46 1.04 -1.83
N PRO A 186 -30.73 -0.26 -1.57
CA PRO A 186 -30.83 -1.26 -2.62
C PRO A 186 -31.97 -0.94 -3.59
N ASP A 187 -31.63 -0.75 -4.87
CA ASP A 187 -32.59 -0.58 -5.95
C ASP A 187 -32.30 -1.58 -7.07
N MET A 188 -33.01 -2.71 -7.03
CA MET A 188 -32.78 -3.82 -7.97
C MET A 188 -33.16 -3.50 -9.42
N SER A 189 -33.72 -2.32 -9.72
CA SER A 189 -33.89 -1.82 -11.09
C SER A 189 -32.56 -1.33 -11.69
N GLN A 190 -31.54 -1.10 -10.87
CA GLN A 190 -30.20 -0.68 -11.26
C GLN A 190 -29.20 -1.84 -11.13
N LEU A 191 -28.21 -1.89 -12.04
CA LEU A 191 -27.15 -2.90 -11.98
C LEU A 191 -26.05 -2.51 -11.00
N VAL A 192 -25.82 -1.21 -10.81
CA VAL A 192 -24.69 -0.67 -10.05
C VAL A 192 -25.17 0.46 -9.15
N GLY A 193 -24.76 0.42 -7.90
CA GLY A 193 -24.92 1.53 -6.97
C GLY A 193 -23.58 2.23 -6.70
N CYS A 194 -23.60 3.27 -5.87
CA CYS A 194 -22.44 4.12 -5.66
C CYS A 194 -22.33 4.60 -4.21
N PHE A 195 -21.26 4.25 -3.53
CA PHE A 195 -20.85 4.95 -2.31
C PHE A 195 -20.19 6.26 -2.70
N ARG A 196 -20.75 7.37 -2.25
CA ARG A 196 -20.30 8.71 -2.60
C ARG A 196 -19.16 9.17 -1.71
N GLN A 197 -18.16 9.80 -2.31
CA GLN A 197 -17.09 10.53 -1.63
C GLN A 197 -16.38 9.73 -0.49
N ILE A 198 -16.14 8.44 -0.71
CA ILE A 198 -15.36 7.66 0.25
C ILE A 198 -13.95 8.22 0.41
N LYS A 199 -13.42 8.22 1.63
CA LYS A 199 -12.07 8.72 1.93
C LYS A 199 -11.01 7.79 1.33
N SER A 200 -10.05 8.36 0.59
CA SER A 200 -8.98 7.63 -0.08
C SER A 200 -7.67 8.44 -0.05
N LYS A 201 -6.73 8.09 0.82
CA LYS A 201 -5.39 8.72 0.93
C LYS A 201 -5.40 10.25 0.87
N GLY A 202 -6.22 10.88 1.72
CA GLY A 202 -6.31 12.34 1.81
C GLY A 202 -7.21 13.02 0.75
N LYS A 203 -7.87 12.23 -0.08
CA LYS A 203 -8.87 12.66 -1.07
C LYS A 203 -10.14 11.88 -0.92
N THR A 204 -11.16 12.22 -1.70
CA THR A 204 -12.39 11.45 -1.80
C THR A 204 -12.55 10.93 -3.22
N ARG A 205 -13.25 9.81 -3.37
CA ARG A 205 -13.70 9.26 -4.65
C ARG A 205 -15.04 8.56 -4.51
N ASP A 206 -15.70 8.36 -5.60
CA ASP A 206 -16.87 7.50 -5.67
C ASP A 206 -16.45 6.04 -5.83
N LEU A 207 -17.16 5.12 -5.18
CA LEU A 207 -16.95 3.69 -5.28
C LEU A 207 -18.20 3.03 -5.87
N TYR A 208 -18.06 2.49 -7.07
CA TYR A 208 -19.12 1.79 -7.77
C TYR A 208 -19.16 0.32 -7.34
N VAL A 209 -20.35 -0.17 -7.01
CA VAL A 209 -20.56 -1.50 -6.42
C VAL A 209 -21.74 -2.17 -7.12
N PRO A 210 -21.65 -3.47 -7.50
CA PRO A 210 -22.79 -4.20 -8.00
C PRO A 210 -23.99 -4.11 -7.05
N MET A 211 -25.19 -3.86 -7.57
CA MET A 211 -26.37 -3.67 -6.74
C MET A 211 -26.73 -4.93 -5.93
N SER A 212 -26.45 -6.12 -6.47
CA SER A 212 -26.60 -7.38 -5.74
C SER A 212 -25.73 -7.42 -4.47
N LEU A 213 -24.48 -6.91 -4.55
CA LEU A 213 -23.58 -6.86 -3.39
C LEU A 213 -24.03 -5.80 -2.37
N ILE A 214 -24.59 -4.67 -2.83
CA ILE A 214 -25.19 -3.66 -1.94
C ILE A 214 -26.36 -4.29 -1.16
N LYS A 215 -27.21 -5.08 -1.83
CA LYS A 215 -28.31 -5.78 -1.16
C LYS A 215 -27.78 -6.81 -0.14
N GLU A 216 -26.78 -7.62 -0.50
CA GLU A 216 -26.15 -8.56 0.44
C GLU A 216 -25.57 -7.82 1.67
N LEU A 217 -25.01 -6.63 1.47
CA LEU A 217 -24.44 -5.80 2.52
C LEU A 217 -25.52 -5.20 3.43
N ASP A 218 -26.62 -4.72 2.84
CA ASP A 218 -27.77 -4.20 3.57
C ASP A 218 -28.43 -5.29 4.43
N ASP A 219 -28.65 -6.47 3.85
CA ASP A 219 -29.17 -7.65 4.58
C ASP A 219 -28.24 -8.04 5.76
N PHE A 220 -26.91 -8.03 5.55
CA PHE A 220 -25.95 -8.29 6.63
C PHE A 220 -26.01 -7.22 7.73
N ILE A 221 -26.15 -5.94 7.36
CA ILE A 221 -26.27 -4.86 8.34
C ILE A 221 -27.52 -5.04 9.19
N MET A 222 -28.64 -5.35 8.58
CA MET A 222 -29.91 -5.51 9.29
C MET A 222 -29.95 -6.76 10.16
N GLU A 223 -29.42 -7.88 9.69
CA GLU A 223 -29.53 -9.18 10.33
C GLU A 223 -28.44 -9.45 11.38
N GLU A 224 -27.22 -8.94 11.17
CA GLU A 224 -26.06 -9.29 11.98
C GLU A 224 -25.35 -8.07 12.57
N ARG A 225 -24.98 -7.06 11.74
CA ARG A 225 -24.16 -5.93 12.20
C ARG A 225 -24.85 -5.08 13.25
N ASN A 226 -26.14 -4.78 13.09
CA ASN A 226 -26.91 -3.97 14.03
C ASN A 226 -27.16 -4.66 15.37
N LEU A 227 -26.94 -5.97 15.46
CA LEU A 227 -27.02 -6.70 16.73
C LEU A 227 -25.77 -6.51 17.62
N ILE A 228 -24.69 -5.96 17.04
CA ILE A 228 -23.45 -5.68 17.77
C ILE A 228 -23.50 -4.23 18.24
N ASP A 229 -23.52 -4.04 19.56
CA ASP A 229 -23.50 -2.72 20.18
C ASP A 229 -22.10 -2.05 19.98
N THR A 230 -22.10 -0.82 19.44
CA THR A 230 -20.88 -0.07 19.12
C THR A 230 -21.14 1.43 19.27
N ASP A 231 -20.08 2.18 19.58
CA ASP A 231 -20.05 3.65 19.66
C ASP A 231 -19.75 4.34 18.29
N HIS A 232 -19.74 3.54 17.22
CA HIS A 232 -19.46 4.02 15.86
C HIS A 232 -20.26 3.25 14.81
N SER A 233 -20.33 3.77 13.60
CA SER A 233 -21.15 3.24 12.50
C SER A 233 -20.39 2.41 11.46
N TYR A 234 -19.12 2.01 11.70
CA TYR A 234 -18.39 1.18 10.74
C TYR A 234 -19.11 -0.14 10.46
N ILE A 235 -19.18 -0.54 9.20
CA ILE A 235 -19.85 -1.79 8.76
C ILE A 235 -19.07 -3.01 9.23
N PHE A 236 -17.74 -2.98 9.00
CA PHE A 236 -16.87 -4.12 9.29
C PHE A 236 -16.27 -4.00 10.69
N VAL A 237 -16.81 -4.78 11.62
CA VAL A 237 -16.39 -4.80 13.03
C VAL A 237 -15.88 -6.16 13.46
N SER A 238 -15.06 -6.19 14.49
CA SER A 238 -14.56 -7.43 15.07
C SER A 238 -15.64 -8.15 15.85
N GLU A 239 -15.74 -9.45 15.65
CA GLU A 239 -16.62 -10.36 16.41
C GLU A 239 -15.84 -11.20 17.44
N GLN A 240 -14.55 -10.95 17.60
CA GLN A 240 -13.73 -11.62 18.61
C GLN A 240 -14.07 -11.08 20.01
N LYS A 241 -14.26 -11.97 21.00
CA LYS A 241 -14.68 -11.60 22.36
C LYS A 241 -13.92 -10.41 22.96
N ARG A 242 -12.59 -10.35 22.78
CA ARG A 242 -11.75 -9.27 23.35
C ARG A 242 -11.82 -7.96 22.55
N GLN A 243 -12.30 -7.98 21.34
CA GLN A 243 -12.34 -6.85 20.40
C GLN A 243 -13.74 -6.64 19.81
N LEU A 244 -14.75 -7.26 20.45
CA LEU A 244 -16.12 -7.24 19.94
C LEU A 244 -16.59 -5.79 19.71
N GLY A 245 -17.14 -5.53 18.54
CA GLY A 245 -17.66 -4.25 18.14
C GLY A 245 -16.61 -3.21 17.72
N LYS A 246 -15.32 -3.43 17.93
CA LYS A 246 -14.29 -2.48 17.41
C LYS A 246 -14.15 -2.60 15.89
N GLN A 247 -13.83 -1.48 15.23
CA GLN A 247 -13.56 -1.49 13.79
C GLN A 247 -12.57 -2.62 13.42
N LEU A 248 -12.87 -3.36 12.38
CA LEU A 248 -11.97 -4.41 11.86
C LEU A 248 -10.69 -3.79 11.34
N THR A 249 -9.55 -4.29 11.81
CA THR A 249 -8.25 -3.74 11.41
C THR A 249 -7.71 -4.41 10.15
N TYR A 250 -6.85 -3.68 9.40
CA TYR A 250 -6.07 -4.25 8.29
C TYR A 250 -5.38 -5.56 8.69
N ARG A 251 -4.77 -5.59 9.89
CA ARG A 251 -4.04 -6.77 10.38
C ARG A 251 -4.97 -7.97 10.54
N ALA A 252 -6.14 -7.79 11.14
CA ALA A 252 -7.09 -8.87 11.33
C ALA A 252 -7.62 -9.42 9.99
N ALA A 253 -7.90 -8.55 9.01
CA ALA A 253 -8.26 -8.97 7.66
C ALA A 253 -7.08 -9.71 6.98
N TYR A 254 -5.86 -9.20 7.09
CA TYR A 254 -4.69 -9.85 6.50
C TYR A 254 -4.38 -11.22 7.11
N ASP A 255 -4.48 -11.37 8.42
CA ASP A 255 -4.25 -12.64 9.12
C ASP A 255 -5.31 -13.68 8.71
N LYS A 256 -6.57 -13.26 8.51
CA LYS A 256 -7.62 -14.15 7.98
C LYS A 256 -7.33 -14.55 6.54
N LEU A 257 -6.90 -13.61 5.69
CA LEU A 257 -6.47 -13.89 4.32
C LEU A 257 -5.40 -14.97 4.28
N LYS A 258 -4.29 -14.76 5.01
CA LYS A 258 -3.18 -15.70 5.03
C LYS A 258 -3.57 -17.08 5.55
N LYS A 259 -4.36 -17.13 6.62
CA LYS A 259 -4.84 -18.40 7.16
C LYS A 259 -5.61 -19.22 6.12
N VAL A 260 -6.52 -18.60 5.37
CA VAL A 260 -7.31 -19.32 4.34
C VAL A 260 -6.41 -19.72 3.17
N GLN A 261 -5.47 -18.85 2.75
CA GLN A 261 -4.55 -19.16 1.66
C GLN A 261 -3.65 -20.38 1.96
N GLU A 262 -3.19 -20.52 3.20
CA GLU A 262 -2.42 -21.71 3.64
C GLU A 262 -3.23 -23.02 3.52
N GLU A 263 -4.57 -22.95 3.57
CA GLU A 263 -5.44 -24.12 3.45
C GLU A 263 -5.73 -24.54 2.00
N ILE A 264 -5.59 -23.62 1.03
CA ILE A 264 -6.05 -23.83 -0.36
C ILE A 264 -4.97 -23.67 -1.43
N ASP A 265 -3.73 -23.42 -1.03
CA ASP A 265 -2.59 -23.22 -1.94
C ASP A 265 -2.84 -22.12 -3.01
N VAL A 266 -3.44 -21.01 -2.59
CA VAL A 266 -3.64 -19.82 -3.43
C VAL A 266 -2.92 -18.65 -2.78
N ASP A 267 -2.14 -17.89 -3.54
CA ASP A 267 -1.41 -16.74 -3.02
C ASP A 267 -1.77 -15.45 -3.76
N PHE A 268 -2.38 -14.53 -3.04
CA PHE A 268 -2.63 -13.16 -3.49
C PHE A 268 -2.68 -12.20 -2.30
N ASN A 269 -2.56 -10.93 -2.57
CA ASN A 269 -2.72 -9.87 -1.57
C ASN A 269 -3.87 -8.92 -1.95
N PHE A 270 -4.26 -8.01 -1.06
CA PHE A 270 -5.34 -7.06 -1.33
C PHE A 270 -5.08 -6.18 -2.57
N HIS A 271 -3.82 -5.97 -2.92
CA HIS A 271 -3.47 -5.16 -4.08
C HIS A 271 -3.66 -5.94 -5.38
N ASP A 272 -3.45 -7.26 -5.34
CA ASP A 272 -3.69 -8.15 -6.48
C ASP A 272 -5.17 -8.21 -6.83
N LEU A 273 -6.09 -8.23 -5.85
CA LEU A 273 -7.53 -8.09 -6.10
C LEU A 273 -7.88 -6.81 -6.86
N ARG A 274 -7.25 -5.70 -6.46
CA ARG A 274 -7.42 -4.42 -7.14
C ARG A 274 -6.82 -4.44 -8.57
N HIS A 275 -5.67 -5.07 -8.76
CA HIS A 275 -5.08 -5.25 -10.10
C HIS A 275 -5.96 -6.12 -10.98
N THR A 276 -6.53 -7.19 -10.43
CA THR A 276 -7.47 -8.06 -11.13
C THR A 276 -8.69 -7.28 -11.59
N PHE A 277 -9.33 -6.52 -10.72
CA PHE A 277 -10.46 -5.67 -11.08
C PHE A 277 -10.14 -4.69 -12.21
N CYS A 278 -8.99 -3.99 -12.13
CA CYS A 278 -8.54 -3.10 -13.19
C CYS A 278 -8.35 -3.83 -14.53
N SER A 279 -7.71 -5.00 -14.48
CA SER A 279 -7.44 -5.82 -15.68
C SER A 279 -8.75 -6.30 -16.32
N ASN A 280 -9.71 -6.75 -15.50
CA ASN A 280 -11.01 -7.21 -15.99
C ASN A 280 -11.79 -6.08 -16.68
N LEU A 281 -11.77 -4.85 -16.12
CA LEU A 281 -12.39 -3.69 -16.76
C LEU A 281 -11.73 -3.36 -18.11
N VAL A 282 -10.41 -3.38 -18.20
CA VAL A 282 -9.70 -3.14 -19.46
C VAL A 282 -9.98 -4.25 -20.47
N GLN A 283 -9.99 -5.51 -20.04
CA GLN A 283 -10.29 -6.66 -20.90
C GLN A 283 -11.74 -6.66 -21.41
N SER A 284 -12.68 -6.10 -20.62
CA SER A 284 -14.08 -5.91 -21.07
C SER A 284 -14.25 -4.77 -22.09
N GLY A 285 -13.15 -4.10 -22.48
CA GLY A 285 -13.16 -3.03 -23.48
C GLY A 285 -13.39 -1.63 -22.90
N MET A 286 -13.36 -1.47 -21.56
CA MET A 286 -13.48 -0.15 -20.95
C MET A 286 -12.22 0.68 -21.24
N ASP A 287 -12.41 1.96 -21.57
CA ASP A 287 -11.28 2.86 -21.83
C ASP A 287 -10.40 3.02 -20.57
N VAL A 288 -9.08 2.96 -20.77
CA VAL A 288 -8.10 3.04 -19.68
C VAL A 288 -8.23 4.33 -18.87
N SER A 289 -8.63 5.44 -19.50
CA SER A 289 -8.84 6.71 -18.79
C SER A 289 -10.04 6.64 -17.84
N VAL A 290 -11.10 5.94 -18.24
CA VAL A 290 -12.28 5.69 -17.40
C VAL A 290 -11.92 4.76 -16.24
N VAL A 291 -11.17 3.68 -16.51
CA VAL A 291 -10.67 2.78 -15.44
C VAL A 291 -9.82 3.56 -14.44
N ARG A 292 -8.90 4.42 -14.89
CA ARG A 292 -8.10 5.28 -13.99
C ARG A 292 -8.95 6.19 -13.13
N MET A 293 -9.99 6.80 -13.70
CA MET A 293 -10.94 7.64 -12.97
C MET A 293 -11.68 6.84 -11.90
N ILE A 294 -12.26 5.68 -12.26
CA ILE A 294 -12.95 4.78 -11.31
C ILE A 294 -12.00 4.38 -10.18
N MET A 295 -10.75 4.10 -10.49
CA MET A 295 -9.75 3.68 -9.51
C MET A 295 -9.20 4.82 -8.64
N GLY A 296 -9.52 6.07 -8.96
CA GLY A 296 -8.98 7.24 -8.27
C GLY A 296 -7.46 7.35 -8.43
N HIS A 297 -6.93 7.02 -9.61
CA HIS A 297 -5.54 7.24 -9.98
C HIS A 297 -5.40 8.66 -10.55
N GLU A 298 -4.53 9.46 -9.94
CA GLU A 298 -4.14 10.75 -10.50
C GLU A 298 -3.10 10.57 -11.62
N HIS A 299 -2.98 11.62 -12.45
CA HIS A 299 -2.05 11.74 -13.56
C HIS A 299 -0.59 11.66 -13.16
#